data_b29ce61bc603d3d9bb8008fdfa1c47ca
#
_entry.id   b29ce61bc603d3d9bb8008fdfa1c47ca
#
_cell.length_a   1.000
_cell.length_b   1.000
_cell.length_c   1.000
_cell.angle_alpha   90.00
_cell.angle_beta   90.00
_cell.angle_gamma   90.00
#
_symmetry.space_group_name_H-M   'P 1'
#
loop_
_entity.id
_entity.type
_entity.pdbx_description
1 polymer ?
#
loop_
_entity_poly.entity_id
_entity_poly.type
_entity_poly.pdbx_seq_one_letter_code
_entity_poly.pdbx_strand_id
1 'polypeptide(L)'
;MLLSDGSVTRHLSVLGARERTEVEVSVASARDDGANEANETSTSGRRPRDASLLRGNVVRREVFLRAGEVTGKEGAPAVYAASWWSEDSMRDFMPDANASMWANLRNQHVELHREIRKVYRGTNVALEEAFGTPGPFWGRHYIFWSGGEPITVVYEVFNPALALVVGPP
;
A
#
# COMPACT_ATOMS: atom_id res chain seq x y z
N MET A 1 -6.27 7.84 -10.13
CA MET A 1 -5.34 7.15 -9.20
C MET A 1 -5.63 5.66 -9.06
N LEU A 2 -6.88 5.23 -8.88
CA LEU A 2 -7.25 3.80 -8.70
C LEU A 2 -6.79 2.87 -9.82
N LEU A 3 -6.88 3.30 -11.07
CA LEU A 3 -6.50 2.51 -12.25
C LEU A 3 -5.15 2.90 -12.85
N SER A 4 -4.40 3.79 -12.19
CA SER A 4 -3.10 4.23 -12.68
C SER A 4 -2.01 3.17 -12.46
N ASP A 5 -1.18 2.95 -13.46
CA ASP A 5 0.03 2.13 -13.37
C ASP A 5 1.18 2.85 -12.65
N GLY A 6 1.02 4.15 -12.40
CA GLY A 6 2.01 4.96 -11.69
C GLY A 6 2.10 4.65 -10.20
N SER A 7 3.25 4.97 -9.61
CA SER A 7 3.45 4.86 -8.16
C SER A 7 2.57 5.87 -7.42
N VAL A 8 1.79 5.40 -6.44
CA VAL A 8 0.99 6.26 -5.56
C VAL A 8 1.88 7.25 -4.82
N THR A 9 3.01 6.79 -4.29
CA THR A 9 4.00 7.66 -3.63
C THR A 9 4.46 8.80 -4.53
N ARG A 10 4.73 8.52 -5.82
CA ARG A 10 5.10 9.54 -6.79
C ARG A 10 3.95 10.52 -7.06
N HIS A 11 2.73 10.01 -7.21
CA HIS A 11 1.56 10.88 -7.41
C HIS A 11 1.36 11.81 -6.20
N LEU A 12 1.45 11.29 -4.99
CA LEU A 12 1.35 12.09 -3.77
C LEU A 12 2.44 13.15 -3.68
N SER A 13 3.69 12.82 -4.05
CA SER A 13 4.80 13.79 -4.08
C SER A 13 4.59 14.91 -5.10
N VAL A 14 3.94 14.64 -6.23
CA VAL A 14 3.60 15.65 -7.24
C VAL A 14 2.44 16.52 -6.78
N LEU A 15 1.41 15.94 -6.16
CA LEU A 15 0.24 16.65 -5.68
C LEU A 15 0.56 17.54 -4.47
N GLY A 16 1.44 17.10 -3.59
CA GLY A 16 1.87 17.84 -2.41
C GLY A 16 2.81 19.01 -2.69
N ALA A 17 3.20 19.26 -3.95
CA ALA A 17 3.95 20.38 -4.55
C ALA A 17 5.18 20.93 -3.78
N ARG A 18 5.41 20.60 -2.54
CA ARG A 18 6.48 21.17 -1.69
C ARG A 18 7.18 20.22 -0.74
N GLU A 19 6.64 19.02 -0.49
CA GLU A 19 7.20 18.12 0.52
C GLU A 19 7.27 16.69 0.01
N ARG A 20 8.24 15.94 0.54
CA ARG A 20 8.38 14.51 0.28
C ARG A 20 7.19 13.79 0.89
N THR A 21 6.66 12.77 0.19
CA THR A 21 5.73 11.83 0.79
C THR A 21 6.42 11.13 1.94
N GLU A 22 5.96 11.34 3.14
CA GLU A 22 6.43 10.63 4.32
C GLU A 22 5.84 9.22 4.34
N VAL A 23 6.66 8.26 4.69
CA VAL A 23 6.26 6.87 4.85
C VAL A 23 6.37 6.50 6.30
N GLU A 24 5.25 6.32 6.96
CA GLU A 24 5.20 5.75 8.29
C GLU A 24 4.99 4.24 8.17
N VAL A 25 5.99 3.47 8.57
CA VAL A 25 5.89 2.01 8.66
C VAL A 25 5.34 1.65 10.02
N SER A 26 4.09 1.21 10.06
CA SER A 26 3.39 0.92 11.32
C SER A 26 3.59 -0.51 11.82
N VAL A 27 3.90 -1.46 10.96
CA VAL A 27 4.18 -2.85 11.35
C VAL A 27 5.26 -3.42 10.44
N ALA A 28 6.38 -3.77 11.01
CA ALA A 28 7.39 -4.54 10.33
C ALA A 28 7.06 -6.04 10.47
N SER A 29 6.90 -6.72 9.35
CA SER A 29 7.26 -8.13 9.18
C SER A 29 6.79 -9.11 10.25
N ALA A 30 5.50 -9.37 10.35
CA ALA A 30 5.03 -10.62 10.93
C ALA A 30 5.11 -11.71 9.84
N ARG A 31 5.69 -12.88 10.14
CA ARG A 31 5.51 -14.07 9.30
C ARG A 31 4.01 -14.31 9.17
N ASP A 32 3.54 -14.30 7.95
CA ASP A 32 2.13 -14.55 7.67
C ASP A 32 1.95 -16.07 7.48
N ASP A 33 1.77 -16.77 8.59
CA ASP A 33 1.55 -18.23 8.61
C ASP A 33 0.20 -18.62 7.99
N GLY A 34 -0.56 -17.67 7.46
CA GLY A 34 -1.89 -17.92 6.88
C GLY A 34 -2.98 -18.21 7.93
N ALA A 35 -2.61 -18.29 9.21
CA ALA A 35 -3.48 -18.69 10.31
C ALA A 35 -4.10 -17.51 11.08
N ASN A 36 -3.80 -16.27 10.71
CA ASN A 36 -4.45 -15.13 11.35
C ASN A 36 -5.91 -15.06 10.92
N GLU A 37 -6.75 -15.71 11.72
CA GLU A 37 -8.17 -15.41 11.80
C GLU A 37 -8.30 -13.88 11.94
N ALA A 38 -9.18 -13.31 11.14
CA ALA A 38 -9.46 -11.90 11.14
C ALA A 38 -9.78 -11.41 12.55
N ASN A 39 -8.80 -10.82 13.21
CA ASN A 39 -9.08 -10.02 14.39
C ASN A 39 -9.78 -8.77 13.84
N GLU A 40 -11.04 -8.54 14.19
CA GLU A 40 -11.89 -7.46 13.69
C GLU A 40 -11.32 -6.05 13.91
N THR A 41 -10.27 -5.95 14.71
CA THR A 41 -9.51 -4.72 15.00
C THR A 41 -8.31 -4.48 14.10
N SER A 42 -7.97 -5.40 13.19
CA SER A 42 -6.84 -5.20 12.28
C SER A 42 -7.22 -4.26 11.12
N THR A 43 -6.41 -3.24 10.90
CA THR A 43 -6.53 -2.31 9.76
C THR A 43 -6.45 -3.04 8.42
N SER A 44 -5.74 -4.16 8.40
CA SER A 44 -5.52 -4.95 7.21
C SER A 44 -6.52 -6.09 7.12
N GLY A 45 -7.16 -6.17 6.00
CA GLY A 45 -7.99 -7.29 5.66
C GLY A 45 -7.20 -8.62 5.60
N ARG A 46 -7.96 -9.70 5.49
CA ARG A 46 -7.46 -11.05 5.26
C ARG A 46 -6.45 -11.08 4.11
N ARG A 47 -5.39 -11.90 4.25
CA ARG A 47 -4.41 -12.20 3.18
C ARG A 47 -5.13 -12.43 1.85
N PRO A 48 -4.80 -11.68 0.78
CA PRO A 48 -5.41 -11.90 -0.52
C PRO A 48 -5.03 -13.27 -1.07
N ARG A 49 -5.96 -13.91 -1.81
CA ARG A 49 -5.70 -15.21 -2.44
C ARG A 49 -4.47 -15.19 -3.35
N ASP A 50 -4.25 -14.08 -4.03
CA ASP A 50 -3.10 -13.91 -4.94
C ASP A 50 -1.75 -13.99 -4.22
N ALA A 51 -1.70 -13.81 -2.90
CA ALA A 51 -0.47 -14.03 -2.13
C ALA A 51 -0.01 -15.50 -2.11
N SER A 52 -0.84 -16.45 -2.54
CA SER A 52 -0.43 -17.85 -2.76
C SER A 52 0.51 -18.02 -3.97
N LEU A 53 0.62 -17.00 -4.84
CA LEU A 53 1.56 -17.00 -5.95
C LEU A 53 3.01 -16.76 -5.49
N LEU A 54 3.19 -16.16 -4.30
CA LEU A 54 4.50 -15.90 -3.72
C LEU A 54 5.10 -17.19 -3.19
N ARG A 55 6.38 -17.45 -3.52
CA ARG A 55 7.08 -18.65 -3.13
C ARG A 55 7.70 -18.53 -1.73
N GLY A 56 7.72 -19.62 -0.98
CA GLY A 56 8.35 -19.68 0.36
C GLY A 56 7.57 -18.98 1.44
N ASN A 57 8.27 -18.57 2.48
CA ASN A 57 7.68 -17.82 3.60
C ASN A 57 7.23 -16.44 3.15
N VAL A 58 6.06 -16.03 3.59
CA VAL A 58 5.48 -14.74 3.23
C VAL A 58 5.58 -13.79 4.43
N VAL A 59 6.08 -12.61 4.14
CA VAL A 59 6.22 -11.50 5.08
C VAL A 59 5.18 -10.45 4.72
N ARG A 60 4.48 -9.93 5.71
CA ARG A 60 3.54 -8.83 5.57
C ARG A 60 4.13 -7.53 6.06
N ARG A 61 3.94 -6.46 5.29
CA ARG A 61 4.34 -5.09 5.63
C ARG A 61 3.16 -4.16 5.48
N GLU A 62 2.94 -3.32 6.46
CA GLU A 62 1.90 -2.29 6.45
C GLU A 62 2.52 -0.91 6.56
N VAL A 63 1.92 0.05 5.86
CA VAL A 63 2.37 1.44 5.89
C VAL A 63 1.20 2.41 5.79
N PHE A 64 1.37 3.57 6.40
CA PHE A 64 0.60 4.76 6.09
C PHE A 64 1.47 5.73 5.29
N LEU A 65 0.94 6.20 4.17
CA LEU A 65 1.57 7.24 3.35
C LEU A 65 0.95 8.59 3.69
N ARG A 66 1.76 9.51 4.17
CA ARG A 66 1.38 10.89 4.47
C ARG A 66 1.94 11.81 3.39
N ALA A 67 1.19 12.79 2.96
CA ALA A 67 1.60 13.71 1.90
C ALA A 67 1.16 15.13 2.27
N GLY A 68 1.82 15.73 3.24
CA GLY A 68 1.58 17.10 3.67
C GLY A 68 0.09 17.41 3.88
N GLU A 69 -0.37 18.53 3.33
CA GLU A 69 -1.76 19.00 3.46
C GLU A 69 -2.74 18.38 2.44
N VAL A 70 -2.32 17.37 1.66
CA VAL A 70 -3.15 16.77 0.59
C VAL A 70 -4.50 16.27 1.12
N THR A 71 -4.57 15.88 2.38
CA THR A 71 -5.79 15.40 3.01
C THR A 71 -6.63 16.50 3.66
N GLY A 72 -6.16 17.75 3.64
CA GLY A 72 -6.82 18.88 4.31
C GLY A 72 -6.77 18.82 5.84
N LYS A 73 -6.14 17.79 6.41
CA LYS A 73 -5.95 17.59 7.84
C LYS A 73 -4.49 17.25 8.10
N GLU A 74 -3.81 18.09 8.88
CA GLU A 74 -2.42 17.88 9.24
C GLU A 74 -2.22 16.49 9.86
N GLY A 75 -1.21 15.79 9.38
CA GLY A 75 -0.85 14.46 9.87
C GLY A 75 -1.75 13.30 9.46
N ALA A 76 -2.92 13.54 8.83
CA ALA A 76 -3.76 12.43 8.40
C ALA A 76 -3.14 11.66 7.22
N PRO A 77 -3.15 10.31 7.24
CA PRO A 77 -2.66 9.53 6.12
C PRO A 77 -3.50 9.76 4.86
N ALA A 78 -2.83 9.81 3.71
CA ALA A 78 -3.47 9.85 2.41
C ALA A 78 -3.82 8.45 1.90
N VAL A 79 -2.97 7.48 2.21
CA VAL A 79 -3.13 6.08 1.78
C VAL A 79 -2.67 5.14 2.88
N TYR A 80 -3.44 4.09 3.09
CA TYR A 80 -3.02 2.88 3.79
C TYR A 80 -2.61 1.83 2.77
N ALA A 81 -1.50 1.14 2.99
CA ALA A 81 -1.10 0.02 2.15
C ALA A 81 -0.60 -1.17 2.97
N ALA A 82 -1.08 -2.36 2.62
CA ALA A 82 -0.56 -3.63 3.08
C ALA A 82 0.09 -4.36 1.90
N SER A 83 1.25 -4.96 2.10
CA SER A 83 1.95 -5.72 1.07
C SER A 83 2.45 -7.04 1.62
N TRP A 84 2.38 -8.07 0.78
CA TRP A 84 2.85 -9.42 1.05
C TRP A 84 4.01 -9.74 0.11
N TRP A 85 5.09 -10.24 0.67
CA TRP A 85 6.35 -10.51 -0.02
C TRP A 85 6.83 -11.92 0.31
N SER A 86 7.50 -12.59 -0.61
CA SER A 86 8.37 -13.67 -0.17
C SER A 86 9.54 -13.10 0.61
N GLU A 87 10.12 -13.85 1.55
CA GLU A 87 11.29 -13.39 2.31
C GLU A 87 12.44 -13.00 1.38
N ASP A 88 12.64 -13.75 0.29
CA ASP A 88 13.67 -13.45 -0.71
C ASP A 88 13.37 -12.15 -1.44
N SER A 89 12.15 -11.97 -1.96
CA SER A 89 11.76 -10.74 -2.63
C SER A 89 11.84 -9.53 -1.69
N MET A 90 11.47 -9.69 -0.41
CA MET A 90 11.58 -8.61 0.58
C MET A 90 13.04 -8.18 0.77
N ARG A 91 13.96 -9.15 0.90
CA ARG A 91 15.38 -8.88 1.02
C ARG A 91 15.95 -8.20 -0.23
N ASP A 92 15.60 -8.70 -1.41
CA ASP A 92 16.19 -8.29 -2.67
C ASP A 92 15.64 -6.94 -3.15
N PHE A 93 14.33 -6.67 -2.98
CA PHE A 93 13.66 -5.48 -3.50
C PHE A 93 13.40 -4.39 -2.46
N MET A 94 13.52 -4.68 -1.16
CA MET A 94 13.25 -3.76 -0.07
C MET A 94 14.42 -3.67 0.93
N PRO A 95 15.65 -3.32 0.47
CA PRO A 95 16.81 -3.23 1.36
C PRO A 95 16.63 -2.21 2.49
N ASP A 96 15.83 -1.15 2.27
CA ASP A 96 15.40 -0.23 3.32
C ASP A 96 13.90 -0.44 3.59
N ALA A 97 13.59 -1.19 4.64
CA ALA A 97 12.22 -1.49 5.04
C ALA A 97 11.44 -0.25 5.52
N ASN A 98 12.13 0.84 5.89
CA ASN A 98 11.51 2.09 6.34
C ASN A 98 11.23 3.06 5.19
N ALA A 99 11.85 2.86 4.04
CA ALA A 99 11.58 3.67 2.86
C ALA A 99 10.31 3.20 2.13
N SER A 100 9.78 4.06 1.26
CA SER A 100 8.70 3.65 0.38
C SER A 100 9.16 2.56 -0.59
N MET A 101 8.23 1.69 -0.99
CA MET A 101 8.49 0.69 -2.02
C MET A 101 9.04 1.34 -3.29
N TRP A 102 8.44 2.47 -3.71
CA TRP A 102 8.89 3.19 -4.89
C TRP A 102 10.35 3.68 -4.77
N ALA A 103 10.78 4.17 -3.59
CA ALA A 103 12.14 4.62 -3.38
C ALA A 103 13.14 3.46 -3.51
N ASN A 104 12.83 2.32 -2.91
CA ASN A 104 13.65 1.10 -3.02
C ASN A 104 13.79 0.64 -4.48
N LEU A 105 12.67 0.47 -5.19
CA LEU A 105 12.64 -0.06 -6.55
C LEU A 105 13.28 0.90 -7.57
N ARG A 106 13.05 2.21 -7.41
CA ARG A 106 13.67 3.23 -8.26
C ARG A 106 15.19 3.20 -8.16
N ASN A 107 15.72 3.10 -6.94
CA ASN A 107 17.16 3.12 -6.71
C ASN A 107 17.86 1.89 -7.32
N GLN A 108 17.13 0.80 -7.51
CA GLN A 108 17.62 -0.45 -8.09
C GLN A 108 17.37 -0.57 -9.60
N HIS A 109 16.69 0.41 -10.23
CA HIS A 109 16.33 0.39 -11.66
C HIS A 109 15.54 -0.88 -12.06
N VAL A 110 14.68 -1.36 -11.16
CA VAL A 110 13.89 -2.57 -11.41
C VAL A 110 12.77 -2.28 -12.40
N GLU A 111 12.68 -3.06 -13.46
CA GLU A 111 11.52 -3.06 -14.34
C GLU A 111 10.38 -3.84 -13.70
N LEU A 112 9.24 -3.17 -13.59
CA LEU A 112 8.06 -3.72 -12.95
C LEU A 112 6.85 -3.66 -13.88
N HIS A 113 6.14 -4.77 -13.94
CA HIS A 113 4.77 -4.80 -14.45
C HIS A 113 3.79 -4.83 -13.29
N ARG A 114 2.77 -3.95 -13.31
CA ARG A 114 1.68 -3.93 -12.32
C ARG A 114 0.43 -4.54 -12.94
N GLU A 115 -0.05 -5.61 -12.35
CA GLU A 115 -1.31 -6.24 -12.72
C GLU A 115 -2.39 -5.90 -11.67
N ILE A 116 -3.33 -5.00 -11.99
CA ILE A 116 -4.45 -4.69 -11.10
C ILE A 116 -5.42 -5.87 -11.13
N ARG A 117 -5.64 -6.48 -9.96
CA ARG A 117 -6.49 -7.66 -9.80
C ARG A 117 -7.92 -7.31 -9.45
N LYS A 118 -8.10 -6.33 -8.57
CA LYS A 118 -9.42 -5.95 -8.11
C LYS A 118 -9.47 -4.54 -7.53
N VAL A 119 -10.59 -3.88 -7.70
CA VAL A 119 -10.95 -2.63 -7.03
C VAL A 119 -12.08 -2.91 -6.06
N TYR A 120 -12.06 -2.27 -4.90
CA TYR A 120 -13.00 -2.47 -3.80
C TYR A 120 -13.64 -1.16 -3.40
N ARG A 121 -14.81 -1.27 -2.77
CA ARG A 121 -15.42 -0.21 -1.98
C ARG A 121 -15.99 -0.81 -0.71
N GLY A 122 -15.63 -0.29 0.45
CA GLY A 122 -16.07 -0.84 1.72
C GLY A 122 -15.75 0.06 2.91
N THR A 123 -16.12 -0.38 4.10
CA THR A 123 -15.89 0.30 5.36
C THR A 123 -14.91 -0.49 6.23
N ASN A 124 -14.17 0.21 7.08
CA ASN A 124 -13.30 -0.38 8.09
C ASN A 124 -13.09 0.63 9.21
N VAL A 125 -13.48 0.26 10.44
CA VAL A 125 -13.48 1.16 11.61
C VAL A 125 -12.07 1.68 11.91
N ALA A 126 -11.05 0.82 11.87
CA ALA A 126 -9.68 1.24 12.15
C ALA A 126 -9.13 2.23 11.09
N LEU A 127 -9.58 2.09 9.83
CA LEU A 127 -9.23 3.07 8.79
C LEU A 127 -10.03 4.37 8.94
N GLU A 128 -11.27 4.32 9.44
CA GLU A 128 -12.04 5.53 9.78
C GLU A 128 -11.33 6.36 10.85
N GLU A 129 -10.82 5.69 11.88
CA GLU A 129 -10.01 6.32 12.93
C GLU A 129 -8.70 6.88 12.37
N ALA A 130 -7.94 6.09 11.62
CA ALA A 130 -6.66 6.50 11.07
C ALA A 130 -6.76 7.65 10.07
N PHE A 131 -7.74 7.63 9.18
CA PHE A 131 -7.98 8.68 8.20
C PHE A 131 -8.72 9.90 8.79
N GLY A 132 -9.36 9.73 9.94
CA GLY A 132 -10.18 10.75 10.58
C GLY A 132 -11.42 11.13 9.76
N THR A 133 -11.95 10.19 8.98
CA THR A 133 -13.13 10.37 8.13
C THR A 133 -13.90 9.06 8.00
N PRO A 134 -15.24 9.07 7.96
CA PRO A 134 -16.01 7.86 7.78
C PRO A 134 -15.84 7.28 6.36
N GLY A 135 -16.02 5.95 6.26
CA GLY A 135 -16.12 5.26 4.98
C GLY A 135 -17.41 5.60 4.21
N PRO A 136 -17.67 4.96 3.07
CA PRO A 136 -16.87 3.88 2.50
C PRO A 136 -15.62 4.36 1.76
N PHE A 137 -14.58 3.54 1.83
CA PHE A 137 -13.29 3.79 1.18
C PHE A 137 -13.18 3.04 -0.15
N TRP A 138 -12.47 3.64 -1.09
CA TRP A 138 -12.00 2.94 -2.28
C TRP A 138 -10.64 2.30 -1.98
N GLY A 139 -10.49 1.08 -2.46
CA GLY A 139 -9.22 0.35 -2.39
C GLY A 139 -9.01 -0.49 -3.63
N ARG A 140 -7.79 -0.94 -3.80
CA ARG A 140 -7.41 -1.88 -4.86
C ARG A 140 -6.39 -2.87 -4.36
N HIS A 141 -6.28 -4.03 -5.02
CA HIS A 141 -5.08 -4.84 -4.92
C HIS A 141 -4.53 -5.19 -6.29
N TYR A 142 -3.23 -5.40 -6.32
CA TYR A 142 -2.49 -5.69 -7.53
C TYR A 142 -1.25 -6.54 -7.20
N ILE A 143 -0.68 -7.12 -8.23
CA ILE A 143 0.57 -7.86 -8.17
C ILE A 143 1.63 -7.04 -8.90
N PHE A 144 2.82 -6.95 -8.32
CA PHE A 144 4.01 -6.56 -9.05
C PHE A 144 4.76 -7.79 -9.53
N TRP A 145 5.14 -7.72 -10.81
CA TRP A 145 5.92 -8.72 -11.50
C TRP A 145 7.26 -8.14 -11.93
N SER A 146 8.32 -8.93 -11.83
CA SER A 146 9.63 -8.61 -12.39
C SER A 146 10.22 -9.88 -12.99
N GLY A 147 10.73 -9.80 -14.23
CA GLY A 147 11.27 -10.97 -14.93
C GLY A 147 10.30 -12.13 -15.11
N GLY A 148 8.98 -11.87 -15.11
CA GLY A 148 7.94 -12.90 -15.20
C GLY A 148 7.57 -13.58 -13.88
N GLU A 149 8.21 -13.20 -12.76
CA GLU A 149 7.92 -13.74 -11.43
C GLU A 149 7.15 -12.72 -10.58
N PRO A 150 6.17 -13.16 -9.75
CA PRO A 150 5.47 -12.29 -8.83
C PRO A 150 6.37 -11.96 -7.64
N ILE A 151 6.63 -10.68 -7.41
CA ILE A 151 7.50 -10.23 -6.33
C ILE A 151 6.76 -9.77 -5.08
N THR A 152 5.58 -9.19 -5.26
CA THR A 152 4.73 -8.75 -4.15
C THR A 152 3.27 -8.61 -4.57
N VAL A 153 2.38 -8.85 -3.62
CA VAL A 153 0.96 -8.50 -3.70
C VAL A 153 0.72 -7.30 -2.81
N VAL A 154 0.11 -6.27 -3.34
CA VAL A 154 -0.14 -5.00 -2.64
C VAL A 154 -1.63 -4.71 -2.60
N TYR A 155 -2.12 -4.33 -1.43
CA TYR A 155 -3.45 -3.80 -1.18
C TYR A 155 -3.33 -2.35 -0.74
N GLU A 156 -4.07 -1.45 -1.37
CA GLU A 156 -4.08 -0.02 -1.05
C GLU A 156 -5.51 0.44 -0.78
N VAL A 157 -5.68 1.30 0.23
CA VAL A 157 -6.92 1.99 0.54
C VAL A 157 -6.67 3.49 0.59
N PHE A 158 -7.52 4.25 -0.06
CA PHE A 158 -7.38 5.67 -0.29
C PHE A 158 -8.26 6.46 0.65
N ASN A 159 -7.68 7.48 1.30
CA ASN A 159 -8.45 8.47 2.05
C ASN A 159 -9.37 9.24 1.09
N PRO A 160 -10.69 9.35 1.37
CA PRO A 160 -11.64 10.08 0.54
C PRO A 160 -11.26 11.54 0.30
N ALA A 161 -10.53 12.16 1.23
CA ALA A 161 -10.05 13.54 1.07
C ALA A 161 -9.18 13.73 -0.18
N LEU A 162 -8.54 12.68 -0.70
CA LEU A 162 -7.81 12.74 -1.96
C LEU A 162 -8.68 13.14 -3.16
N ALA A 163 -9.98 12.87 -3.13
CA ALA A 163 -10.90 13.29 -4.19
C ALA A 163 -10.98 14.81 -4.33
N LEU A 164 -10.72 15.57 -3.27
CA LEU A 164 -10.68 17.02 -3.31
C LEU A 164 -9.51 17.57 -4.14
N VAL A 165 -8.45 16.78 -4.28
CA VAL A 165 -7.22 17.17 -4.99
C VAL A 165 -7.14 16.57 -6.38
N VAL A 166 -7.55 15.30 -6.53
CA VAL A 166 -7.43 14.56 -7.80
C VAL A 166 -8.73 14.50 -8.60
N GLY A 167 -9.82 15.05 -8.04
CA GLY A 167 -11.16 14.91 -8.59
C GLY A 167 -11.82 13.58 -8.21
N PRO A 168 -13.13 13.44 -8.49
CA PRO A 168 -13.85 12.20 -8.22
C PRO A 168 -13.26 11.04 -9.06
N PRO A 169 -13.43 9.80 -8.59
CA PRO A 169 -12.95 8.61 -9.30
C PRO A 169 -13.69 8.38 -10.62
#